data_485eb8b39186d64dd34a43260a00035c
#
_entry.id   485eb8b39186d64dd34a43260a00035c
#
_cell.length_a   1.000
_cell.length_b   1.000
_cell.length_c   1.000
_cell.angle_alpha   90.00
_cell.angle_beta   90.00
_cell.angle_gamma   90.00
#
_symmetry.space_group_name_H-M   'P 1'
#
loop_
_entity.id
_entity.type
_entity.pdbx_description
1 polymer ?
#
loop_
_entity_poly.entity_id
_entity_poly.type
_entity_poly.pdbx_seq_one_letter_code
_entity_poly.pdbx_strand_id
1 'polypeptide(L)'
;IRVEDILLVKPLIIPRTSSGKIQRLLCRDMYINKRIEYLFSYKEYLQNKKESNQSSNDINEPGLEKSNYSYSEILDWILNKLSVISGINKNEIDPDESFNRYGVDSKNAIKLSGELETYMGQAVPPSIAYDYPSPNKLTAFLFSCQKN
;
A
#
# COMPACT_ATOMS: atom_id res chain seq x y z
N ILE A 1 -12.58 21.41 4.69
CA ILE A 1 -13.50 20.35 4.17
C ILE A 1 -13.11 19.06 4.86
N ARG A 2 -14.07 18.42 5.55
CA ARG A 2 -13.86 17.12 6.17
C ARG A 2 -14.30 16.03 5.19
N VAL A 3 -13.40 15.17 4.81
CA VAL A 3 -13.71 13.99 3.98
C VAL A 3 -14.16 12.87 4.91
N GLU A 4 -15.38 12.36 4.73
CA GLU A 4 -15.95 11.31 5.58
C GLU A 4 -15.67 9.91 5.04
N ASP A 5 -15.59 9.76 3.72
CA ASP A 5 -15.29 8.49 3.07
C ASP A 5 -14.67 8.73 1.68
N ILE A 6 -13.91 7.77 1.22
CA ILE A 6 -13.36 7.71 -0.14
C ILE A 6 -13.66 6.32 -0.68
N LEU A 7 -14.41 6.26 -1.79
CA LEU A 7 -14.71 5.00 -2.48
C LEU A 7 -13.87 4.87 -3.75
N LEU A 8 -13.23 3.73 -3.90
CA LEU A 8 -12.62 3.32 -5.15
C LEU A 8 -13.64 2.46 -5.92
N VAL A 9 -14.06 2.91 -7.09
CA VAL A 9 -15.06 2.24 -7.91
C VAL A 9 -14.49 1.80 -9.26
N LYS A 10 -15.11 0.80 -9.87
CA LYS A 10 -14.75 0.39 -11.24
C LYS A 10 -15.02 1.53 -12.24
N PRO A 11 -14.30 1.57 -13.38
CA PRO A 11 -14.62 2.48 -14.47
C PRO A 11 -16.10 2.38 -14.86
N LEU A 12 -16.69 3.51 -15.25
CA LEU A 12 -18.09 3.65 -15.71
C LEU A 12 -19.19 3.52 -14.64
N ILE A 13 -18.87 3.22 -13.38
CA ILE A 13 -19.86 3.22 -12.28
C ILE A 13 -20.39 4.62 -11.98
N ILE A 14 -19.55 5.66 -12.15
CA ILE A 14 -19.93 7.05 -11.91
C ILE A 14 -20.85 7.53 -13.03
N PRO A 15 -22.16 7.82 -12.74
CA PRO A 15 -23.10 8.23 -13.75
C PRO A 15 -22.74 9.59 -14.36
N ARG A 16 -22.85 9.68 -15.67
CA ARG A 16 -22.57 10.88 -16.46
C ARG A 16 -23.77 11.22 -17.33
N THR A 17 -23.90 12.50 -17.67
CA THR A 17 -24.86 12.96 -18.68
C THR A 17 -24.39 12.56 -20.09
N SER A 18 -25.25 12.73 -21.09
CA SER A 18 -24.88 12.56 -22.52
C SER A 18 -23.71 13.45 -22.94
N SER A 19 -23.54 14.61 -22.28
CA SER A 19 -22.42 15.54 -22.48
C SER A 19 -21.16 15.18 -21.67
N GLY A 20 -21.13 14.03 -20.97
CA GLY A 20 -20.00 13.54 -20.18
C GLY A 20 -19.84 14.16 -18.79
N LYS A 21 -20.73 15.06 -18.35
CA LYS A 21 -20.67 15.68 -17.01
C LYS A 21 -21.13 14.71 -15.93
N ILE A 22 -20.43 14.69 -14.79
CA ILE A 22 -20.79 13.84 -13.64
C ILE A 22 -22.12 14.29 -13.05
N GLN A 23 -23.04 13.35 -12.87
CA GLN A 23 -24.35 13.54 -12.22
C GLN A 23 -24.20 13.42 -10.69
N ARG A 24 -23.76 14.50 -10.04
CA ARG A 24 -23.41 14.48 -8.59
C ARG A 24 -24.58 14.10 -7.70
N LEU A 25 -25.80 14.54 -8.01
CA LEU A 25 -26.99 14.20 -7.22
C LEU A 25 -27.30 12.70 -7.30
N LEU A 26 -27.20 12.12 -8.49
CA LEU A 26 -27.40 10.68 -8.67
C LEU A 26 -26.28 9.88 -8.01
N CYS A 27 -25.02 10.31 -8.10
CA CYS A 27 -23.93 9.68 -7.35
C CYS A 27 -24.20 9.69 -5.84
N ARG A 28 -24.66 10.82 -5.30
CA ARG A 28 -25.00 10.94 -3.88
C ARG A 28 -26.13 9.99 -3.50
N ASP A 29 -27.19 9.93 -4.29
CA ASP A 29 -28.32 9.04 -4.06
C ASP A 29 -27.89 7.56 -4.08
N MET A 30 -27.09 7.18 -5.06
CA MET A 30 -26.53 5.84 -5.15
C MET A 30 -25.64 5.49 -3.95
N TYR A 31 -24.86 6.45 -3.44
CA TYR A 31 -24.03 6.26 -2.25
C TYR A 31 -24.87 6.05 -0.99
N ILE A 32 -25.84 6.91 -0.74
CA ILE A 32 -26.73 6.85 0.44
C ILE A 32 -27.52 5.55 0.45
N ASN A 33 -28.04 5.13 -0.71
CA ASN A 33 -28.84 3.90 -0.85
C ASN A 33 -27.96 2.63 -1.01
N LYS A 34 -26.64 2.72 -0.83
CA LYS A 34 -25.67 1.61 -0.99
C LYS A 34 -25.78 0.87 -2.33
N ARG A 35 -26.08 1.61 -3.41
CA ARG A 35 -26.19 1.08 -4.78
C ARG A 35 -24.90 1.21 -5.60
N ILE A 36 -23.86 1.83 -5.01
CA ILE A 36 -22.54 1.92 -5.65
C ILE A 36 -21.75 0.66 -5.33
N GLU A 37 -21.41 -0.11 -6.36
CA GLU A 37 -20.40 -1.16 -6.23
C GLU A 37 -19.01 -0.53 -6.16
N TYR A 38 -18.29 -0.77 -5.07
CA TYR A 38 -16.94 -0.26 -4.87
C TYR A 38 -15.95 -1.41 -4.66
N LEU A 39 -14.71 -1.14 -5.05
CA LEU A 39 -13.58 -2.05 -4.83
C LEU A 39 -12.97 -1.85 -3.44
N PHE A 40 -13.09 -0.64 -2.90
CA PHE A 40 -12.52 -0.25 -1.62
C PHE A 40 -13.28 0.94 -1.03
N SER A 41 -13.50 0.94 0.29
CA SER A 41 -14.03 2.06 1.08
C SER A 41 -13.05 2.41 2.19
N TYR A 42 -12.59 3.65 2.24
CA TYR A 42 -11.70 4.14 3.28
C TYR A 42 -12.36 4.11 4.67
N LYS A 43 -13.64 4.36 4.73
CA LYS A 43 -14.42 4.31 5.98
C LYS A 43 -14.47 2.89 6.55
N GLU A 44 -14.74 1.88 5.72
CA GLU A 44 -14.74 0.46 6.13
C GLU A 44 -13.33 0.02 6.56
N TYR A 45 -12.31 0.44 5.82
CA TYR A 45 -10.92 0.17 6.19
C TYR A 45 -10.58 0.70 7.59
N LEU A 46 -11.01 1.94 7.92
CA LEU A 46 -10.80 2.53 9.23
C LEU A 46 -11.62 1.85 10.33
N GLN A 47 -12.82 1.36 10.02
CA GLN A 47 -13.67 0.62 10.97
C GLN A 47 -13.05 -0.73 11.30
N ASN A 48 -12.64 -1.50 10.30
CA ASN A 48 -11.98 -2.79 10.47
C ASN A 48 -10.68 -2.66 11.28
N LYS A 49 -9.93 -1.55 11.08
CA LYS A 49 -8.71 -1.25 11.85
C LYS A 49 -9.00 -0.92 13.33
N LYS A 50 -10.19 -0.41 13.65
CA LYS A 50 -10.61 -0.14 15.04
C LYS A 50 -11.11 -1.39 15.76
N GLU A 51 -11.76 -2.30 15.04
CA GLU A 51 -12.29 -3.55 15.59
C GLU A 51 -11.17 -4.58 15.87
N SER A 52 -10.07 -4.53 15.10
CA SER A 52 -8.89 -5.37 15.33
C SER A 52 -8.15 -5.08 16.63
N ASN A 53 -8.45 -3.95 17.30
CA ASN A 53 -7.82 -3.57 18.56
C ASN A 53 -8.60 -4.00 19.82
N GLN A 54 -9.68 -4.77 19.72
CA GLN A 54 -10.51 -5.15 20.88
C GLN A 54 -10.84 -6.64 21.03
N SER A 55 -10.18 -7.55 20.33
CA SER A 55 -10.37 -8.99 20.57
C SER A 55 -9.02 -9.71 20.63
N SER A 56 -8.43 -9.71 21.82
CA SER A 56 -7.47 -10.73 22.20
C SER A 56 -8.26 -12.00 22.56
N ASN A 57 -8.21 -13.03 21.71
CA ASN A 57 -7.95 -14.43 22.05
C ASN A 57 -8.18 -15.34 20.84
N ASP A 58 -7.10 -16.07 20.54
CA ASP A 58 -7.09 -17.33 19.80
C ASP A 58 -7.69 -17.39 18.38
N ILE A 59 -6.84 -17.12 17.39
CA ILE A 59 -6.65 -18.03 16.24
C ILE A 59 -5.29 -17.64 15.61
N ASN A 60 -4.41 -18.63 15.41
CA ASN A 60 -3.11 -18.52 14.76
C ASN A 60 -3.25 -17.98 13.33
N GLU A 61 -3.13 -16.65 13.16
CA GLU A 61 -2.62 -16.02 11.95
C GLU A 61 -1.23 -15.47 12.28
N PRO A 62 -0.26 -15.51 11.34
CA PRO A 62 1.08 -15.02 11.62
C PRO A 62 0.99 -13.54 12.00
N GLY A 63 1.22 -13.28 13.29
CA GLY A 63 0.93 -12.05 14.00
C GLY A 63 1.55 -10.82 13.32
N LEU A 64 0.72 -9.80 13.19
CA LEU A 64 1.11 -8.39 13.18
C LEU A 64 1.55 -7.98 14.59
N GLU A 65 2.55 -8.66 15.12
CA GLU A 65 3.34 -8.09 16.18
C GLU A 65 4.12 -6.91 15.56
N LYS A 66 4.23 -5.80 16.26
CA LYS A 66 5.22 -4.77 16.00
C LYS A 66 6.61 -5.41 16.10
N SER A 67 6.98 -6.17 15.10
CA SER A 67 8.29 -6.76 15.00
C SER A 67 9.23 -5.63 14.64
N ASN A 68 10.12 -5.31 15.57
CA ASN A 68 11.28 -4.49 15.28
C ASN A 68 12.16 -5.31 14.35
N TYR A 69 11.94 -5.14 13.05
CA TYR A 69 12.77 -5.76 12.03
C TYR A 69 14.20 -5.22 12.11
N SER A 70 15.18 -6.08 12.03
CA SER A 70 16.57 -5.65 11.89
C SER A 70 16.80 -5.02 10.51
N TYR A 71 17.81 -4.19 10.39
CA TYR A 71 18.20 -3.60 9.09
C TYR A 71 18.39 -4.67 8.01
N SER A 72 19.05 -5.77 8.36
CA SER A 72 19.29 -6.87 7.44
C SER A 72 18.04 -7.59 6.97
N GLU A 73 17.03 -7.76 7.82
CA GLU A 73 15.76 -8.38 7.46
C GLU A 73 14.95 -7.53 6.48
N ILE A 74 14.89 -6.22 6.71
CA ILE A 74 14.23 -5.28 5.78
C ILE A 74 14.94 -5.28 4.43
N LEU A 75 16.27 -5.17 4.42
CA LEU A 75 17.06 -5.20 3.21
C LEU A 75 16.88 -6.51 2.44
N ASP A 76 16.94 -7.62 3.14
CA ASP A 76 16.77 -8.96 2.59
C ASP A 76 15.41 -9.13 1.92
N TRP A 77 14.37 -8.64 2.56
CA TRP A 77 13.01 -8.65 2.01
C TRP A 77 12.92 -7.81 0.71
N ILE A 78 13.48 -6.58 0.71
CA ILE A 78 13.49 -5.70 -0.46
C ILE A 78 14.25 -6.35 -1.62
N LEU A 79 15.43 -6.92 -1.37
CA LEU A 79 16.23 -7.60 -2.39
C LEU A 79 15.52 -8.83 -2.97
N ASN A 80 14.80 -9.60 -2.14
CA ASN A 80 13.98 -10.71 -2.62
C ASN A 80 12.85 -10.22 -3.56
N LYS A 81 12.20 -9.11 -3.24
CA LYS A 81 11.16 -8.52 -4.10
C LYS A 81 11.74 -8.01 -5.42
N LEU A 82 12.89 -7.38 -5.38
CA LEU A 82 13.60 -6.94 -6.58
C LEU A 82 14.02 -8.11 -7.47
N SER A 83 14.50 -9.20 -6.89
CA SER A 83 14.82 -10.43 -7.62
C SER A 83 13.61 -10.96 -8.41
N VAL A 84 12.44 -10.96 -7.79
CA VAL A 84 11.18 -11.38 -8.45
C VAL A 84 10.79 -10.42 -9.58
N ILE A 85 10.95 -9.11 -9.39
CA ILE A 85 10.56 -8.10 -10.38
C ILE A 85 11.53 -8.11 -11.58
N SER A 86 12.83 -8.16 -11.30
CA SER A 86 13.88 -8.05 -12.32
C SER A 86 14.25 -9.38 -12.99
N GLY A 87 13.93 -10.51 -12.34
CA GLY A 87 14.42 -11.84 -12.75
C GLY A 87 15.92 -12.05 -12.51
N ILE A 88 16.60 -11.13 -11.81
CA ILE A 88 18.02 -11.20 -11.46
C ILE A 88 18.16 -11.92 -10.12
N ASN A 89 19.24 -12.72 -9.99
CA ASN A 89 19.50 -13.39 -8.72
C ASN A 89 19.76 -12.34 -7.62
N LYS A 90 19.18 -12.56 -6.43
CA LYS A 90 19.30 -11.67 -5.28
C LYS A 90 20.76 -11.28 -4.97
N ASN A 91 21.69 -12.23 -5.09
CA ASN A 91 23.11 -12.01 -4.81
C ASN A 91 23.83 -11.13 -5.84
N GLU A 92 23.21 -10.89 -6.99
CA GLU A 92 23.73 -10.04 -8.07
C GLU A 92 23.11 -8.63 -8.04
N ILE A 93 22.15 -8.40 -7.12
CA ILE A 93 21.53 -7.09 -6.93
C ILE A 93 22.39 -6.25 -6.01
N ASP A 94 22.90 -5.13 -6.53
CA ASP A 94 23.63 -4.13 -5.73
C ASP A 94 22.62 -3.31 -4.90
N PRO A 95 22.67 -3.33 -3.55
CA PRO A 95 21.75 -2.61 -2.70
C PRO A 95 21.84 -1.07 -2.81
N ASP A 96 22.92 -0.54 -3.33
CA ASP A 96 23.14 0.90 -3.51
C ASP A 96 22.67 1.40 -4.88
N GLU A 97 22.42 0.49 -5.81
CA GLU A 97 21.95 0.82 -7.15
C GLU A 97 20.46 1.19 -7.16
N SER A 98 20.07 2.03 -8.12
CA SER A 98 18.71 2.53 -8.25
C SER A 98 17.70 1.43 -8.61
N PHE A 99 16.48 1.48 -8.05
CA PHE A 99 15.35 0.61 -8.38
C PHE A 99 15.04 0.59 -9.88
N ASN A 100 15.21 1.72 -10.57
CA ASN A 100 14.96 1.83 -12.02
C ASN A 100 15.86 0.90 -12.83
N ARG A 101 17.10 0.65 -12.39
CA ARG A 101 18.02 -0.26 -13.05
C ARG A 101 17.54 -1.71 -13.03
N TYR A 102 16.74 -2.06 -12.03
CA TYR A 102 16.15 -3.39 -11.85
C TYR A 102 14.73 -3.50 -12.42
N GLY A 103 14.32 -2.55 -13.27
CA GLY A 103 13.00 -2.60 -13.94
C GLY A 103 11.81 -2.25 -13.05
N VAL A 104 12.05 -1.58 -11.93
CA VAL A 104 10.96 -1.07 -11.09
C VAL A 104 10.37 0.18 -11.74
N ASP A 105 9.32 -0.02 -12.51
CA ASP A 105 8.48 1.04 -13.06
C ASP A 105 7.47 1.58 -12.01
N SER A 106 6.69 2.59 -12.40
CA SER A 106 5.69 3.19 -11.51
C SER A 106 4.68 2.18 -10.94
N LYS A 107 4.28 1.18 -11.74
CA LYS A 107 3.35 0.14 -11.31
C LYS A 107 3.99 -0.77 -10.26
N ASN A 108 5.22 -1.20 -10.51
CA ASN A 108 5.97 -2.03 -9.58
C ASN A 108 6.35 -1.28 -8.30
N ALA A 109 6.63 0.03 -8.39
CA ALA A 109 6.89 0.88 -7.23
C ALA A 109 5.68 0.97 -6.29
N ILE A 110 4.47 1.17 -6.85
CA ILE A 110 3.22 1.19 -6.07
C ILE A 110 2.94 -0.19 -5.45
N LYS A 111 3.16 -1.27 -6.20
CA LYS A 111 3.01 -2.63 -5.69
C LYS A 111 3.98 -2.91 -4.54
N LEU A 112 5.24 -2.53 -4.71
CA LEU A 112 6.28 -2.68 -3.70
C LEU A 112 5.91 -1.94 -2.40
N SER A 113 5.41 -0.70 -2.49
CA SER A 113 4.98 0.08 -1.33
C SER A 113 3.81 -0.58 -0.59
N GLY A 114 2.81 -1.11 -1.29
CA GLY A 114 1.69 -1.82 -0.69
C GLY A 114 2.09 -3.14 0.00
N GLU A 115 2.99 -3.90 -0.61
CA GLU A 115 3.55 -5.11 -0.01
C GLU A 115 4.43 -4.78 1.22
N LEU A 116 5.16 -3.67 1.17
CA LEU A 116 5.98 -3.17 2.25
C LEU A 116 5.14 -2.71 3.44
N GLU A 117 4.02 -2.03 3.17
CA GLU A 117 3.03 -1.66 4.19
C GLU A 117 2.50 -2.90 4.92
N THR A 118 2.17 -3.96 4.17
CA THR A 118 1.72 -5.23 4.75
C THR A 118 2.82 -5.89 5.58
N TYR A 119 4.07 -5.89 5.08
CA TYR A 119 5.21 -6.50 5.78
C TYR A 119 5.59 -5.77 7.06
N MET A 120 5.64 -4.43 7.00
CA MET A 120 6.04 -3.59 8.13
C MET A 120 4.91 -3.32 9.14
N GLY A 121 3.64 -3.58 8.76
CA GLY A 121 2.48 -3.25 9.59
C GLY A 121 2.27 -1.75 9.81
N GLN A 122 2.85 -0.89 8.97
CA GLN A 122 2.73 0.57 9.06
C GLN A 122 2.49 1.17 7.68
N ALA A 123 1.81 2.33 7.64
CA ALA A 123 1.52 3.02 6.38
C ALA A 123 2.80 3.43 5.64
N VAL A 124 2.89 3.05 4.37
CA VAL A 124 4.01 3.36 3.49
C VAL A 124 3.51 4.15 2.29
N PRO A 125 4.01 5.39 2.05
CA PRO A 125 3.58 6.18 0.91
C PRO A 125 3.87 5.47 -0.42
N PRO A 126 2.95 5.55 -1.41
CA PRO A 126 3.18 4.99 -2.75
C PRO A 126 4.40 5.57 -3.48
N SER A 127 4.83 6.79 -3.08
CA SER A 127 6.01 7.47 -3.62
C SER A 127 7.33 7.02 -3.02
N ILE A 128 7.33 6.15 -2.00
CA ILE A 128 8.51 5.87 -1.19
C ILE A 128 9.72 5.37 -2.00
N ALA A 129 9.49 4.60 -3.06
CA ALA A 129 10.56 4.12 -3.93
C ALA A 129 11.21 5.25 -4.78
N TYR A 130 10.52 6.39 -4.93
CA TYR A 130 11.08 7.58 -5.59
C TYR A 130 11.83 8.46 -4.61
N ASP A 131 11.32 8.56 -3.38
CA ASP A 131 11.95 9.36 -2.32
C ASP A 131 13.24 8.70 -1.84
N TYR A 132 13.27 7.37 -1.83
CA TYR A 132 14.42 6.54 -1.46
C TYR A 132 14.76 5.57 -2.60
N PRO A 133 15.51 6.02 -3.63
CA PRO A 133 15.61 5.34 -4.91
C PRO A 133 16.51 4.09 -4.94
N SER A 134 17.08 3.66 -3.82
CA SER A 134 17.85 2.42 -3.72
C SER A 134 17.46 1.57 -2.52
N PRO A 135 17.65 0.23 -2.57
CA PRO A 135 17.38 -0.67 -1.47
C PRO A 135 17.96 -0.23 -0.12
N ASN A 136 19.23 0.16 -0.09
CA ASN A 136 19.88 0.64 1.13
C ASN A 136 19.26 1.91 1.69
N LYS A 137 18.94 2.91 0.83
CA LYS A 137 18.32 4.16 1.26
C LYS A 137 16.92 3.91 1.83
N LEU A 138 16.14 3.07 1.15
CA LEU A 138 14.80 2.69 1.60
C LEU A 138 14.86 1.94 2.93
N THR A 139 15.78 0.98 3.05
CA THR A 139 15.98 0.21 4.28
C THR A 139 16.37 1.13 5.45
N ALA A 140 17.31 2.05 5.25
CA ALA A 140 17.76 3.00 6.27
C ALA A 140 16.60 3.88 6.78
N PHE A 141 15.76 4.37 5.87
CA PHE A 141 14.57 5.14 6.23
C PHE A 141 13.59 4.30 7.06
N LEU A 142 13.20 3.12 6.58
CA LEU A 142 12.24 2.24 7.25
C LEU A 142 12.74 1.80 8.64
N PHE A 143 14.02 1.50 8.74
CA PHE A 143 14.65 1.14 10.01
C PHE A 143 14.65 2.32 11.01
N SER A 144 14.84 3.55 10.52
CA SER A 144 14.77 4.74 11.39
C SER A 144 13.33 5.01 11.88
N CYS A 145 12.32 4.71 11.07
CA CYS A 145 10.90 4.89 11.43
C CYS A 145 10.43 3.93 12.53
N GLN A 146 11.07 2.78 12.71
CA GLN A 146 10.71 1.82 13.76
C GLN A 146 11.17 2.27 15.18
N LYS A 147 12.15 3.18 15.25
CA LYS A 147 12.72 3.65 16.52
C LYS A 147 11.94 4.79 17.18
N ASN A 148 10.94 5.33 16.50
CA ASN A 148 10.01 6.33 17.01
C ASN A 148 8.66 5.67 17.30
#